data_e32bca30bd5544a3536dcbf516e20ef0
#
_entry.id   e32bca30bd5544a3536dcbf516e20ef0
#
_cell.length_a   1.000
_cell.length_b   1.000
_cell.length_c   1.000
_cell.angle_alpha   90.00
_cell.angle_beta   90.00
_cell.angle_gamma   90.00
#
_symmetry.space_group_name_H-M   'P 1'
#
loop_
_entity.id
_entity.type
_entity.pdbx_description
1 polymer ?
#
loop_
_entity_poly.entity_id
_entity_poly.type
_entity_poly.pdbx_seq_one_letter_code
_entity_poly.pdbx_strand_id
1 'polypeptide(L)'
;MKTIDIKVPFIDTVEDFLQLQEQEIYNEKGIDFPVLYPKMVHKSLVEANDYNPNYVAKDKMKLLKISIEENGFCFGIISIFDYEKRKFVIVDGDHRNQITGEKWLKLNYKPLIVLNHSMDKRLAATMQFNKARGVHRIEGNAELVQRMLNEGVEEIVICKTLGIDADEFLRLKRLRKIADVYIDREFSKSWEI
;
A
#
# COMPACT_ATOMS: atom_id res chain seq x y z
N MET A 1 -12.62 24.92 15.12
CA MET A 1 -11.54 24.07 14.60
C MET A 1 -11.23 23.06 15.69
N LYS A 2 -11.49 21.75 15.48
CA LYS A 2 -11.14 20.71 16.47
C LYS A 2 -9.64 20.45 16.36
N THR A 3 -8.88 20.79 17.38
CA THR A 3 -7.45 20.42 17.47
C THR A 3 -7.39 19.05 18.12
N ILE A 4 -6.90 18.05 17.41
CA ILE A 4 -6.65 16.72 17.96
C ILE A 4 -5.14 16.67 18.23
N ASP A 5 -4.76 16.65 19.51
CA ASP A 5 -3.36 16.48 19.91
C ASP A 5 -3.05 14.96 19.89
N ILE A 6 -2.54 14.48 18.76
CA ILE A 6 -2.19 13.07 18.59
C ILE A 6 -0.71 12.89 18.89
N LYS A 7 -0.40 12.33 20.06
CA LYS A 7 0.92 11.77 20.33
C LYS A 7 0.95 10.32 19.84
N VAL A 8 1.81 10.04 18.87
CA VAL A 8 2.01 8.67 18.37
C VAL A 8 2.78 7.87 19.43
N PRO A 9 2.18 6.87 20.08
CA PRO A 9 2.85 6.08 21.09
C PRO A 9 3.85 5.10 20.47
N PHE A 10 5.00 4.92 21.15
CA PHE A 10 5.95 3.86 20.86
C PHE A 10 5.66 2.68 21.80
N ILE A 11 5.58 1.48 21.22
CA ILE A 11 5.23 0.23 21.90
C ILE A 11 6.42 -0.70 21.81
N ASP A 12 7.17 -0.81 22.89
CA ASP A 12 8.35 -1.66 23.02
C ASP A 12 7.99 -3.03 23.59
N THR A 13 6.98 -3.07 24.48
CA THR A 13 6.48 -4.26 25.14
C THR A 13 4.96 -4.39 24.98
N VAL A 14 4.44 -5.57 25.25
CA VAL A 14 2.98 -5.78 25.25
C VAL A 14 2.33 -4.98 26.38
N GLU A 15 3.01 -4.84 27.50
CA GLU A 15 2.56 -4.08 28.66
C GLU A 15 2.35 -2.61 28.30
N ASP A 16 3.23 -2.01 27.49
CA ASP A 16 3.06 -0.63 27.00
C ASP A 16 1.75 -0.48 26.23
N PHE A 17 1.41 -1.48 25.41
CA PHE A 17 0.16 -1.48 24.67
C PHE A 17 -1.06 -1.64 25.58
N LEU A 18 -1.01 -2.57 26.51
CA LEU A 18 -2.10 -2.85 27.43
C LEU A 18 -2.37 -1.71 28.43
N GLN A 19 -1.36 -0.89 28.72
CA GLN A 19 -1.48 0.30 29.57
C GLN A 19 -2.00 1.53 28.82
N LEU A 20 -2.03 1.51 27.46
CA LEU A 20 -2.67 2.57 26.72
C LEU A 20 -4.14 2.63 27.10
N GLN A 21 -4.55 3.78 27.63
CA GLN A 21 -5.97 4.04 27.82
C GLN A 21 -6.68 3.86 26.48
N GLU A 22 -7.86 3.21 26.50
CA GLU A 22 -8.71 3.13 25.33
C GLU A 22 -8.98 4.54 24.84
N GLN A 23 -8.36 4.89 23.72
CA GLN A 23 -8.53 6.18 23.09
C GLN A 23 -9.84 6.15 22.32
N GLU A 24 -10.75 7.08 22.60
CA GLU A 24 -11.97 7.21 21.82
C GLU A 24 -11.60 7.50 20.37
N ILE A 25 -11.93 6.57 19.48
CA ILE A 25 -11.66 6.72 18.04
C ILE A 25 -12.66 7.73 17.48
N TYR A 26 -12.14 8.73 16.75
CA TYR A 26 -13.00 9.66 16.03
C TYR A 26 -13.96 8.91 15.11
N ASN A 27 -15.25 9.20 15.25
CA ASN A 27 -16.33 8.60 14.48
C ASN A 27 -17.16 9.66 13.78
N GLU A 28 -17.47 9.44 12.51
CA GLU A 28 -18.38 10.28 11.74
C GLU A 28 -19.40 9.39 11.02
N LYS A 29 -20.68 9.62 11.28
CA LYS A 29 -21.79 8.87 10.68
C LYS A 29 -21.70 7.35 10.84
N GLY A 30 -21.18 6.89 11.97
CA GLY A 30 -20.98 5.46 12.25
C GLY A 30 -19.72 4.84 11.63
N ILE A 31 -18.84 5.66 11.06
CA ILE A 31 -17.55 5.23 10.50
C ILE A 31 -16.44 5.67 11.42
N ASP A 32 -15.66 4.70 11.93
CA ASP A 32 -14.46 4.95 12.72
C ASP A 32 -13.27 5.29 11.84
N PHE A 33 -12.40 6.17 12.34
CA PHE A 33 -11.16 6.59 11.66
C PHE A 33 -9.90 6.15 12.42
N PRO A 34 -9.61 4.85 12.51
CA PRO A 34 -8.45 4.35 13.24
C PRO A 34 -7.12 4.81 12.66
N VAL A 35 -7.12 5.25 11.41
CA VAL A 35 -5.93 5.82 10.73
C VAL A 35 -5.39 7.07 11.43
N LEU A 36 -6.21 7.78 12.20
CA LEU A 36 -5.80 8.96 12.98
C LEU A 36 -5.01 8.59 14.24
N TYR A 37 -4.97 7.31 14.62
CA TYR A 37 -4.38 6.82 15.88
C TYR A 37 -3.31 5.73 15.62
N PRO A 38 -2.29 6.02 14.79
CA PRO A 38 -1.24 5.06 14.51
C PRO A 38 -0.39 4.81 15.75
N LYS A 39 0.26 3.65 15.80
CA LYS A 39 1.19 3.25 16.86
C LYS A 39 2.51 2.82 16.23
N MET A 40 3.64 3.25 16.79
CA MET A 40 4.96 2.78 16.41
C MET A 40 5.30 1.54 17.23
N VAL A 41 5.14 0.36 16.64
CA VAL A 41 5.29 -0.92 17.35
C VAL A 41 6.63 -1.55 17.02
N HIS A 42 7.36 -1.99 18.07
CA HIS A 42 8.62 -2.68 17.89
C HIS A 42 8.43 -3.98 17.08
N LYS A 43 9.36 -4.24 16.16
CA LYS A 43 9.28 -5.36 15.20
C LYS A 43 9.07 -6.74 15.83
N SER A 44 9.59 -6.94 17.06
CA SER A 44 9.44 -8.22 17.79
C SER A 44 8.01 -8.54 18.17
N LEU A 45 7.15 -7.53 18.26
CA LEU A 45 5.74 -7.70 18.62
C LEU A 45 4.82 -7.90 17.42
N VAL A 46 5.35 -7.82 16.19
CA VAL A 46 4.57 -7.88 14.96
C VAL A 46 4.74 -9.23 14.29
N GLU A 47 3.64 -9.90 14.03
CA GLU A 47 3.57 -11.19 13.34
C GLU A 47 2.92 -11.02 11.98
N ALA A 48 3.53 -11.62 10.94
CA ALA A 48 2.94 -11.67 9.61
C ALA A 48 1.67 -12.53 9.62
N ASN A 49 0.77 -12.27 8.69
CA ASN A 49 -0.40 -13.12 8.50
C ASN A 49 0.05 -14.44 7.84
N ASP A 50 -0.19 -15.56 8.49
CA ASP A 50 0.06 -16.92 7.99
C ASP A 50 -0.85 -17.29 6.79
N TYR A 51 -1.89 -16.51 6.56
CA TYR A 51 -2.92 -16.73 5.53
C TYR A 51 -2.76 -15.82 4.29
N ASN A 52 -1.65 -15.13 4.10
CA ASN A 52 -1.51 -14.23 2.96
C ASN A 52 -1.00 -14.99 1.71
N PRO A 53 -1.86 -15.25 0.70
CA PRO A 53 -1.48 -15.94 -0.52
C PRO A 53 -0.71 -15.04 -1.50
N ASN A 54 -0.52 -13.75 -1.20
CA ASN A 54 0.04 -12.78 -2.14
C ASN A 54 1.56 -12.86 -2.17
N TYR A 55 2.11 -13.41 -3.27
CA TYR A 55 3.52 -13.30 -3.62
C TYR A 55 3.76 -12.01 -4.41
N VAL A 56 4.75 -11.23 -4.01
CA VAL A 56 5.20 -10.06 -4.76
C VAL A 56 6.58 -10.30 -5.33
N ALA A 57 6.74 -10.05 -6.61
CA ALA A 57 8.01 -10.13 -7.31
C ALA A 57 9.04 -9.17 -6.69
N LYS A 58 10.32 -9.54 -6.70
CA LYS A 58 11.42 -8.74 -6.12
C LYS A 58 11.45 -7.31 -6.64
N ASP A 59 11.09 -7.10 -7.90
CA ASP A 59 11.13 -5.77 -8.52
C ASP A 59 10.05 -4.84 -7.94
N LYS A 60 8.87 -5.37 -7.64
CA LYS A 60 7.82 -4.62 -6.94
C LYS A 60 8.22 -4.28 -5.50
N MET A 61 8.98 -5.17 -4.84
CA MET A 61 9.55 -4.87 -3.52
C MET A 61 10.63 -3.79 -3.58
N LYS A 62 11.46 -3.77 -4.63
CA LYS A 62 12.44 -2.68 -4.86
C LYS A 62 11.74 -1.35 -5.08
N LEU A 63 10.66 -1.33 -5.89
CA LEU A 63 9.86 -0.14 -6.11
C LEU A 63 9.23 0.37 -4.82
N LEU A 64 8.67 -0.52 -4.01
CA LEU A 64 8.11 -0.16 -2.70
C LEU A 64 9.19 0.45 -1.78
N LYS A 65 10.42 -0.11 -1.80
CA LYS A 65 11.55 0.47 -1.07
C LYS A 65 11.84 1.90 -1.51
N ILE A 66 12.01 2.11 -2.81
CA ILE A 66 12.27 3.44 -3.39
C ILE A 66 11.14 4.41 -3.01
N SER A 67 9.90 3.99 -3.16
CA SER A 67 8.74 4.81 -2.80
C SER A 67 8.76 5.26 -1.33
N ILE A 68 9.14 4.36 -0.42
CA ILE A 68 9.22 4.69 1.01
C ILE A 68 10.43 5.60 1.30
N GLU A 69 11.57 5.38 0.63
CA GLU A 69 12.77 6.21 0.80
C GLU A 69 12.57 7.63 0.26
N GLU A 70 11.84 7.79 -0.83
CA GLU A 70 11.61 9.10 -1.48
C GLU A 70 10.43 9.86 -0.86
N ASN A 71 9.34 9.17 -0.50
CA ASN A 71 8.09 9.81 -0.07
C ASN A 71 7.78 9.61 1.42
N GLY A 72 8.60 8.85 2.15
CA GLY A 72 8.33 8.44 3.51
C GLY A 72 7.35 7.27 3.63
N PHE A 73 7.14 6.80 4.85
CA PHE A 73 6.22 5.70 5.16
C PHE A 73 4.78 6.22 5.29
N CYS A 74 4.14 6.53 4.16
CA CYS A 74 2.84 7.22 4.10
C CYS A 74 1.63 6.34 4.46
N PHE A 75 1.74 5.01 4.34
CA PHE A 75 0.62 4.10 4.54
C PHE A 75 0.89 3.14 5.68
N GLY A 76 0.17 3.28 6.78
CA GLY A 76 0.29 2.39 7.93
C GLY A 76 -0.03 0.93 7.59
N ILE A 77 0.52 0.01 8.38
CA ILE A 77 0.23 -1.42 8.31
C ILE A 77 -1.01 -1.67 9.16
N ILE A 78 -2.04 -2.30 8.61
CA ILE A 78 -3.26 -2.59 9.34
C ILE A 78 -3.08 -3.90 10.11
N SER A 79 -3.38 -3.89 11.41
CA SER A 79 -3.23 -5.04 12.30
C SER A 79 -4.36 -5.14 13.30
N ILE A 80 -4.46 -6.28 13.97
CA ILE A 80 -5.19 -6.47 15.21
C ILE A 80 -4.22 -6.91 16.30
N PHE A 81 -4.57 -6.72 17.56
CA PHE A 81 -3.84 -7.33 18.67
C PHE A 81 -4.46 -8.67 19.01
N ASP A 82 -3.65 -9.74 18.90
CA ASP A 82 -4.02 -11.09 19.31
C ASP A 82 -3.63 -11.28 20.79
N TYR A 83 -4.63 -11.35 21.66
CA TYR A 83 -4.43 -11.47 23.11
C TYR A 83 -3.85 -12.83 23.53
N GLU A 84 -4.12 -13.90 22.79
CA GLU A 84 -3.58 -15.23 23.06
C GLU A 84 -2.10 -15.33 22.70
N LYS A 85 -1.75 -14.88 21.50
CA LYS A 85 -0.37 -14.83 21.01
C LYS A 85 0.44 -13.68 21.61
N ARG A 86 -0.22 -12.68 22.20
CA ARG A 86 0.38 -11.42 22.68
C ARG A 86 1.19 -10.72 21.57
N LYS A 87 0.63 -10.67 20.35
CA LYS A 87 1.25 -10.11 19.13
C LYS A 87 0.28 -9.27 18.33
N PHE A 88 0.84 -8.32 17.57
CA PHE A 88 0.09 -7.62 16.54
C PHE A 88 0.13 -8.45 15.27
N VAL A 89 -1.01 -8.98 14.86
CA VAL A 89 -1.13 -9.80 13.66
C VAL A 89 -1.60 -8.93 12.50
N ILE A 90 -0.90 -9.00 11.37
CA ILE A 90 -1.17 -8.17 10.21
C ILE A 90 -2.48 -8.60 9.54
N VAL A 91 -3.31 -7.63 9.23
CA VAL A 91 -4.53 -7.80 8.44
C VAL A 91 -4.30 -7.37 7.00
N ASP A 92 -3.64 -6.21 6.82
CA ASP A 92 -3.24 -5.68 5.51
C ASP A 92 -1.90 -4.97 5.57
N GLY A 93 -1.17 -4.97 4.44
CA GLY A 93 0.13 -4.33 4.32
C GLY A 93 1.30 -5.26 4.58
N ASP A 94 1.17 -6.55 4.33
CA ASP A 94 2.26 -7.53 4.53
C ASP A 94 3.53 -7.16 3.76
N HIS A 95 3.44 -6.68 2.52
CA HIS A 95 4.61 -6.20 1.77
C HIS A 95 5.28 -4.99 2.44
N ARG A 96 4.48 -4.08 3.05
CA ARG A 96 5.00 -2.98 3.87
C ARG A 96 5.67 -3.49 5.14
N ASN A 97 5.15 -4.56 5.72
CA ASN A 97 5.79 -5.25 6.83
C ASN A 97 7.12 -5.89 6.41
N GLN A 98 7.15 -6.61 5.30
CA GLN A 98 8.36 -7.26 4.80
C GLN A 98 9.47 -6.26 4.45
N ILE A 99 9.11 -5.10 3.84
CA ILE A 99 10.08 -4.07 3.45
C ILE A 99 10.75 -3.41 4.66
N THR A 100 10.12 -3.40 5.83
CA THR A 100 10.74 -2.90 7.07
C THR A 100 11.78 -3.86 7.65
N GLY A 101 11.85 -5.10 7.15
CA GLY A 101 12.70 -6.16 7.68
C GLY A 101 14.20 -6.01 7.35
N GLU A 102 15.00 -6.95 7.90
CA GLU A 102 16.48 -6.93 7.86
C GLU A 102 17.07 -6.94 6.44
N LYS A 103 16.36 -7.52 5.47
CA LYS A 103 16.83 -7.59 4.07
C LYS A 103 16.65 -6.28 3.31
N TRP A 104 15.90 -5.32 3.87
CA TRP A 104 15.48 -4.11 3.17
C TRP A 104 15.82 -2.84 3.95
N LEU A 105 14.87 -2.27 4.71
CA LEU A 105 15.02 -1.00 5.40
C LEU A 105 15.56 -1.12 6.83
N LYS A 106 15.56 -2.31 7.41
CA LYS A 106 16.07 -2.61 8.76
C LYS A 106 15.45 -1.73 9.86
N LEU A 107 14.16 -1.45 9.77
CA LEU A 107 13.48 -0.62 10.75
C LEU A 107 13.19 -1.42 12.02
N ASN A 108 13.37 -0.79 13.18
CA ASN A 108 13.04 -1.40 14.48
C ASN A 108 11.56 -1.25 14.83
N TYR A 109 10.94 -0.17 14.36
CA TYR A 109 9.53 0.11 14.60
C TYR A 109 8.74 0.10 13.30
N LYS A 110 7.47 -0.28 13.40
CA LYS A 110 6.52 -0.35 12.30
C LYS A 110 5.30 0.50 12.62
N PRO A 111 4.85 1.36 11.70
CA PRO A 111 3.65 2.16 11.90
C PRO A 111 2.41 1.28 11.71
N LEU A 112 1.76 0.91 12.81
CA LEU A 112 0.56 0.09 12.81
C LEU A 112 -0.69 0.93 13.04
N ILE A 113 -1.74 0.59 12.29
CA ILE A 113 -3.12 0.99 12.54
C ILE A 113 -3.80 -0.22 13.14
N VAL A 114 -4.10 -0.16 14.44
CA VAL A 114 -4.66 -1.30 15.17
C VAL A 114 -6.18 -1.22 15.14
N LEU A 115 -6.82 -2.25 14.56
CA LEU A 115 -8.26 -2.38 14.53
C LEU A 115 -8.75 -3.11 15.76
N ASN A 116 -9.88 -2.66 16.32
CA ASN A 116 -10.58 -3.36 17.39
C ASN A 116 -11.53 -4.42 16.78
N HIS A 117 -10.94 -5.45 16.19
CA HIS A 117 -11.67 -6.55 15.55
C HIS A 117 -11.36 -7.87 16.23
N SER A 118 -12.40 -8.72 16.37
CA SER A 118 -12.21 -10.13 16.71
C SER A 118 -11.47 -10.88 15.59
N MET A 119 -10.89 -12.03 15.92
CA MET A 119 -10.15 -12.85 14.95
C MET A 119 -11.01 -13.26 13.75
N ASP A 120 -12.31 -13.51 13.93
CA ASP A 120 -13.22 -13.86 12.84
C ASP A 120 -13.41 -12.70 11.85
N LYS A 121 -13.52 -11.48 12.34
CA LYS A 121 -13.62 -10.28 11.50
C LYS A 121 -12.32 -9.99 10.74
N ARG A 122 -11.16 -10.45 11.24
CA ARG A 122 -9.87 -10.30 10.58
C ARG A 122 -9.84 -10.93 9.20
N LEU A 123 -10.30 -12.19 9.07
CA LEU A 123 -10.31 -12.90 7.78
C LEU A 123 -11.16 -12.17 6.75
N ALA A 124 -12.36 -11.74 7.15
CA ALA A 124 -13.24 -10.97 6.29
C ALA A 124 -12.60 -9.64 5.86
N ALA A 125 -11.98 -8.90 6.78
CA ALA A 125 -11.30 -7.65 6.50
C ALA A 125 -10.13 -7.84 5.53
N THR A 126 -9.30 -8.87 5.71
CA THR A 126 -8.20 -9.19 4.78
C THR A 126 -8.70 -9.41 3.36
N MET A 127 -9.79 -10.17 3.19
CA MET A 127 -10.38 -10.41 1.87
C MET A 127 -10.97 -9.12 1.27
N GLN A 128 -11.67 -8.32 2.09
CA GLN A 128 -12.28 -7.06 1.66
C GLN A 128 -11.21 -6.06 1.20
N PHE A 129 -10.14 -5.86 1.96
CA PHE A 129 -9.04 -4.96 1.60
C PHE A 129 -8.35 -5.41 0.31
N ASN A 130 -8.13 -6.72 0.12
CA ASN A 130 -7.51 -7.24 -1.10
C ASN A 130 -8.42 -7.07 -2.32
N LYS A 131 -9.73 -7.34 -2.20
CA LYS A 131 -10.70 -7.21 -3.30
C LYS A 131 -11.02 -5.75 -3.65
N ALA A 132 -11.00 -4.84 -2.67
CA ALA A 132 -11.26 -3.42 -2.89
C ALA A 132 -10.10 -2.71 -3.62
N ARG A 133 -8.91 -3.30 -3.68
CA ARG A 133 -7.80 -2.78 -4.50
C ARG A 133 -8.15 -2.97 -5.97
N GLY A 134 -8.36 -1.86 -6.66
CA GLY A 134 -8.69 -1.86 -8.09
C GLY A 134 -7.62 -2.56 -8.94
N VAL A 135 -8.02 -3.11 -10.07
CA VAL A 135 -7.10 -3.59 -11.10
C VAL A 135 -6.48 -2.37 -11.76
N HIS A 136 -5.13 -2.29 -11.80
CA HIS A 136 -4.45 -1.22 -12.53
C HIS A 136 -4.79 -1.33 -14.03
N ARG A 137 -5.42 -0.29 -14.58
CA ARG A 137 -5.67 -0.21 -16.03
C ARG A 137 -4.34 0.04 -16.74
N ILE A 138 -4.01 -0.81 -17.70
CA ILE A 138 -2.79 -0.70 -18.53
C ILE A 138 -2.74 0.66 -19.25
N GLU A 139 -3.89 1.19 -19.64
CA GLU A 139 -4.04 2.49 -20.30
C GLU A 139 -3.55 3.66 -19.43
N GLY A 140 -3.85 3.66 -18.12
CA GLY A 140 -3.39 4.69 -17.19
C GLY A 140 -1.86 4.74 -17.04
N ASN A 141 -1.20 3.58 -17.07
CA ASN A 141 0.25 3.51 -17.04
C ASN A 141 0.88 4.05 -18.34
N ALA A 142 0.27 3.78 -19.49
CA ALA A 142 0.74 4.32 -20.79
C ALA A 142 0.62 5.85 -20.84
N GLU A 143 -0.46 6.42 -20.28
CA GLU A 143 -0.60 7.88 -20.16
C GLU A 143 0.47 8.50 -19.26
N LEU A 144 0.75 7.88 -18.12
CA LEU A 144 1.76 8.38 -17.18
C LEU A 144 3.15 8.38 -17.82
N VAL A 145 3.53 7.28 -18.48
CA VAL A 145 4.80 7.18 -19.22
C VAL A 145 4.90 8.31 -20.26
N GLN A 146 3.83 8.56 -21.03
CA GLN A 146 3.84 9.60 -22.04
C GLN A 146 3.96 11.01 -21.44
N ARG A 147 3.29 11.29 -20.31
CA ARG A 147 3.43 12.57 -19.61
C ARG A 147 4.88 12.81 -19.17
N MET A 148 5.50 11.83 -18.53
CA MET A 148 6.88 11.94 -18.08
C MET A 148 7.84 12.17 -19.24
N LEU A 149 7.65 11.50 -20.38
CA LEU A 149 8.43 11.73 -21.59
C LEU A 149 8.25 13.16 -22.15
N ASN A 150 7.02 13.68 -22.15
CA ASN A 150 6.72 15.03 -22.61
C ASN A 150 7.32 16.11 -21.69
N GLU A 151 7.49 15.80 -20.41
CA GLU A 151 8.18 16.64 -19.42
C GLU A 151 9.71 16.53 -19.52
N GLY A 152 10.24 15.73 -20.46
CA GLY A 152 11.66 15.56 -20.69
C GLY A 152 12.37 14.62 -19.72
N VAL A 153 11.62 13.79 -18.98
CA VAL A 153 12.21 12.80 -18.07
C VAL A 153 12.86 11.67 -18.89
N GLU A 154 14.10 11.33 -18.57
CA GLU A 154 14.85 10.27 -19.24
C GLU A 154 14.19 8.90 -19.06
N GLU A 155 14.21 8.08 -20.12
CA GLU A 155 13.57 6.75 -20.13
C GLU A 155 14.03 5.84 -18.98
N ILE A 156 15.32 5.86 -18.66
CA ILE A 156 15.89 5.07 -17.55
C ILE A 156 15.36 5.52 -16.18
N VAL A 157 15.13 6.82 -16.03
CA VAL A 157 14.54 7.39 -14.80
C VAL A 157 13.09 6.97 -14.68
N ILE A 158 12.32 7.02 -15.80
CA ILE A 158 10.93 6.56 -15.84
C ILE A 158 10.84 5.08 -15.44
N CYS A 159 11.65 4.22 -16.05
CA CYS A 159 11.69 2.80 -15.71
C CYS A 159 11.96 2.57 -14.23
N LYS A 160 12.93 3.28 -13.66
CA LYS A 160 13.30 3.19 -12.26
C LYS A 160 12.18 3.68 -11.33
N THR A 161 11.60 4.84 -11.64
CA THR A 161 10.54 5.47 -10.83
C THR A 161 9.25 4.66 -10.83
N LEU A 162 8.85 4.13 -12.00
CA LEU A 162 7.64 3.33 -12.14
C LEU A 162 7.85 1.85 -11.80
N GLY A 163 9.11 1.40 -11.60
CA GLY A 163 9.46 0.02 -11.33
C GLY A 163 9.05 -0.94 -12.45
N ILE A 164 9.17 -0.48 -13.69
CA ILE A 164 8.93 -1.25 -14.91
C ILE A 164 10.26 -1.59 -15.58
N ASP A 165 10.30 -2.74 -16.28
CA ASP A 165 11.46 -3.07 -17.09
C ASP A 165 11.43 -2.37 -18.46
N ALA A 166 12.51 -2.49 -19.22
CA ALA A 166 12.63 -1.86 -20.53
C ALA A 166 11.60 -2.38 -21.54
N ASP A 167 11.24 -3.65 -21.46
CA ASP A 167 10.27 -4.27 -22.37
C ASP A 167 8.84 -3.77 -22.05
N GLU A 168 8.48 -3.69 -20.78
CA GLU A 168 7.21 -3.12 -20.34
C GLU A 168 7.12 -1.63 -20.70
N PHE A 169 8.20 -0.87 -20.51
CA PHE A 169 8.28 0.53 -20.91
C PHE A 169 8.04 0.69 -22.43
N LEU A 170 8.74 -0.08 -23.27
CA LEU A 170 8.57 -0.04 -24.72
C LEU A 170 7.14 -0.42 -25.15
N ARG A 171 6.53 -1.38 -24.47
CA ARG A 171 5.13 -1.77 -24.72
C ARG A 171 4.17 -0.62 -24.37
N LEU A 172 4.32 0.03 -23.23
CA LEU A 172 3.48 1.15 -22.80
C LEU A 172 3.66 2.37 -23.74
N LYS A 173 4.90 2.66 -24.14
CA LYS A 173 5.22 3.72 -25.12
C LYS A 173 4.57 3.47 -26.48
N ARG A 174 4.51 2.22 -26.95
CA ARG A 174 3.88 1.84 -28.22
C ARG A 174 2.37 1.87 -28.18
N LEU A 175 1.75 1.46 -27.07
CA LEU A 175 0.28 1.44 -26.92
C LEU A 175 -0.33 2.81 -27.17
N ARG A 176 0.30 3.89 -26.69
CA ARG A 176 -0.20 5.25 -26.92
C ARG A 176 -0.05 5.69 -28.37
N LYS A 177 1.09 5.42 -29.02
CA LYS A 177 1.27 5.73 -30.46
C LYS A 177 0.22 5.04 -31.33
N ILE A 178 -0.19 3.83 -30.99
CA ILE A 178 -1.25 3.12 -31.69
C ILE A 178 -2.60 3.79 -31.42
N ALA A 179 -2.91 4.17 -30.18
CA ALA A 179 -4.15 4.87 -29.83
C ALA A 179 -4.26 6.22 -30.58
N ASP A 180 -3.19 7.02 -30.61
CA ASP A 180 -3.15 8.31 -31.30
C ASP A 180 -3.36 8.17 -32.84
N VAL A 181 -2.86 7.07 -33.43
CA VAL A 181 -3.08 6.76 -34.88
C VAL A 181 -4.53 6.34 -35.16
N TYR A 182 -5.22 5.78 -34.19
CA TYR A 182 -6.62 5.34 -34.35
C TYR A 182 -7.67 6.39 -33.95
N ILE A 183 -7.31 7.40 -33.15
CA ILE A 183 -8.22 8.49 -32.80
C ILE A 183 -8.54 9.38 -34.02
N ASP A 184 -7.61 9.53 -34.97
CA ASP A 184 -7.79 10.33 -36.20
C ASP A 184 -8.39 9.55 -37.38
N ARG A 185 -8.72 8.28 -37.20
CA ARG A 185 -9.39 7.49 -38.24
C ARG A 185 -10.87 7.37 -37.91
N GLU A 186 -11.72 8.03 -38.70
CA GLU A 186 -13.13 7.69 -38.81
C GLU A 186 -13.23 6.19 -39.19
N PHE A 187 -13.66 5.34 -38.25
CA PHE A 187 -14.03 3.97 -38.59
C PHE A 187 -15.20 4.02 -39.56
N SER A 188 -14.96 3.64 -40.80
CA SER A 188 -16.02 3.46 -41.76
C SER A 188 -17.08 2.52 -41.19
N LYS A 189 -18.36 2.93 -41.21
CA LYS A 189 -19.54 2.18 -40.77
C LYS A 189 -19.82 0.98 -41.69
N SER A 190 -18.93 -0.02 -41.71
CA SER A 190 -19.12 -1.20 -42.60
C SER A 190 -19.54 -2.49 -41.83
N TRP A 191 -20.20 -2.32 -40.69
CA TRP A 191 -20.75 -3.46 -39.92
C TRP A 191 -22.22 -3.20 -39.57
N GLU A 192 -23.02 -2.71 -40.51
CA GLU A 192 -24.48 -2.86 -40.48
C GLU A 192 -24.83 -3.93 -41.53
N ILE A 193 -25.02 -5.18 -41.02
CA ILE A 193 -25.83 -6.22 -41.69
C ILE A 193 -26.95 -6.58 -40.75
#